data_4ed08e2cb07ae6fe178935810e0d6f9e
#
_entry.id   4ed08e2cb07ae6fe178935810e0d6f9e
#
_cell.length_a   1.000
_cell.length_b   1.000
_cell.length_c   1.000
_cell.angle_alpha   90.00
_cell.angle_beta   90.00
_cell.angle_gamma   90.00
#
_symmetry.space_group_name_H-M   'P 1'
#
loop_
_entity.id
_entity.type
_entity.pdbx_description
1 polymer ?
#
loop_
_entity_poly.entity_id
_entity_poly.type
_entity_poly.pdbx_seq_one_letter_code
_entity_poly.pdbx_strand_id
1 'polypeptide(L)'
;MELDESLGDRRVAETARAAARLGIARTEYLGYRDSGMVGTPQNEAQECFWQADIEEAANRLAEILAEEHADVLTVYDENGGYGHPDHIQVHRVGVRAAEIAKTPRVYEATMNRDAIKRFAITHQAEARDRGIETPFENPEEITMGTPEADITTTVDVRDFVDIKRAALAEHASQVDGNSFFLAIPVEIFRDLFGQEWFIRRGPSPLGQDGQPARETSLFGP
;
A
#
# COMPACT_ATOMS: atom_id res chain seq x y z
N MET A 1 5.83 -9.52 -27.37
CA MET A 1 5.55 -10.71 -26.55
C MET A 1 6.73 -11.03 -25.62
N GLU A 2 7.95 -11.12 -26.11
CA GLU A 2 9.14 -11.44 -25.28
C GLU A 2 9.49 -10.38 -24.21
N LEU A 3 9.19 -9.10 -24.42
CA LEU A 3 9.46 -8.02 -23.44
C LEU A 3 8.52 -8.06 -22.23
N ASP A 4 7.27 -8.50 -22.41
CA ASP A 4 6.27 -8.60 -21.33
C ASP A 4 6.54 -9.79 -20.41
N GLU A 5 6.90 -10.94 -20.95
CA GLU A 5 7.27 -12.12 -20.15
C GLU A 5 8.55 -11.85 -19.34
N SER A 6 9.57 -11.23 -19.92
CA SER A 6 10.81 -10.90 -19.21
C SER A 6 10.61 -9.90 -18.08
N LEU A 7 9.68 -8.93 -18.21
CA LEU A 7 9.37 -7.96 -17.18
C LEU A 7 8.57 -8.60 -16.02
N GLY A 8 7.63 -9.49 -16.33
CA GLY A 8 6.88 -10.25 -15.33
C GLY A 8 7.80 -11.13 -14.47
N ASP A 9 8.66 -11.91 -15.10
CA ASP A 9 9.66 -12.74 -14.40
C ASP A 9 10.59 -11.91 -13.52
N ARG A 10 11.01 -10.75 -14.03
CA ARG A 10 11.83 -9.81 -13.27
C ARG A 10 11.10 -9.29 -12.03
N ARG A 11 9.84 -8.88 -12.15
CA ARG A 11 9.03 -8.41 -11.02
C ARG A 11 8.79 -9.50 -9.98
N VAL A 12 8.59 -10.75 -10.40
CA VAL A 12 8.50 -11.91 -9.49
C VAL A 12 9.80 -12.08 -8.69
N ALA A 13 10.95 -12.01 -9.35
CA ALA A 13 12.25 -12.11 -8.68
C ALA A 13 12.51 -10.92 -7.73
N GLU A 14 12.12 -9.71 -8.10
CA GLU A 14 12.20 -8.52 -7.26
C GLU A 14 11.31 -8.66 -6.02
N THR A 15 10.08 -9.09 -6.19
CA THR A 15 9.15 -9.37 -5.09
C THR A 15 9.69 -10.43 -4.13
N ALA A 16 10.29 -11.51 -4.64
CA ALA A 16 10.89 -12.54 -3.79
C ALA A 16 12.05 -12.00 -2.94
N ARG A 17 12.90 -11.12 -3.51
CA ARG A 17 13.98 -10.47 -2.75
C ARG A 17 13.45 -9.50 -1.70
N ALA A 18 12.46 -8.67 -2.05
CA ALA A 18 11.80 -7.77 -1.11
C ALA A 18 11.13 -8.54 0.03
N ALA A 19 10.42 -9.62 -0.27
CA ALA A 19 9.80 -10.52 0.69
C ALA A 19 10.83 -11.11 1.67
N ALA A 20 11.98 -11.56 1.16
CA ALA A 20 13.07 -12.06 2.01
C ALA A 20 13.64 -10.99 2.94
N ARG A 21 13.75 -9.71 2.48
CA ARG A 21 14.17 -8.59 3.34
C ARG A 21 13.20 -8.34 4.47
N LEU A 22 11.90 -8.44 4.19
CA LEU A 22 10.82 -8.20 5.16
C LEU A 22 10.53 -9.41 6.05
N GLY A 23 11.13 -10.56 5.80
CA GLY A 23 10.87 -11.79 6.53
C GLY A 23 9.49 -12.40 6.22
N ILE A 24 8.95 -12.14 5.02
CA ILE A 24 7.67 -12.70 4.56
C ILE A 24 7.85 -14.20 4.32
N ALA A 25 7.01 -15.02 4.95
CA ALA A 25 7.12 -16.47 4.91
C ALA A 25 6.58 -17.07 3.62
N ARG A 26 5.57 -16.45 3.00
CA ARG A 26 4.90 -16.98 1.80
C ARG A 26 4.48 -15.85 0.87
N THR A 27 4.67 -16.03 -0.42
CA THR A 27 4.17 -15.14 -1.47
C THR A 27 3.36 -15.98 -2.45
N GLU A 28 2.14 -15.53 -2.76
CA GLU A 28 1.25 -16.15 -3.72
C GLU A 28 0.83 -15.18 -4.81
N TYR A 29 0.58 -15.71 -6.01
CA TYR A 29 0.14 -14.93 -7.16
C TYR A 29 -1.21 -15.45 -7.63
N LEU A 30 -2.20 -14.57 -7.74
CA LEU A 30 -3.53 -14.93 -8.25
C LEU A 30 -3.55 -15.14 -9.77
N GLY A 31 -2.45 -14.87 -10.48
CA GLY A 31 -2.28 -15.20 -11.89
C GLY A 31 -2.84 -14.18 -12.88
N TYR A 32 -3.20 -12.98 -12.43
CA TYR A 32 -3.64 -11.90 -13.30
C TYR A 32 -2.46 -11.07 -13.83
N ARG A 33 -2.67 -10.43 -14.98
CA ARG A 33 -1.72 -9.45 -15.53
C ARG A 33 -1.93 -8.08 -14.93
N ASP A 34 -0.88 -7.26 -14.93
CA ASP A 34 -0.91 -5.84 -14.60
C ASP A 34 -1.89 -5.10 -15.54
N SER A 35 -2.75 -4.29 -14.96
CA SER A 35 -3.81 -3.59 -15.70
C SER A 35 -3.33 -2.26 -16.31
N GLY A 36 -2.14 -1.80 -15.96
CA GLY A 36 -1.69 -0.46 -16.31
C GLY A 36 -2.60 0.62 -15.71
N MET A 37 -2.35 1.86 -16.09
CA MET A 37 -3.16 3.00 -15.66
C MET A 37 -4.46 3.10 -16.46
N VAL A 38 -5.44 3.78 -15.89
CA VAL A 38 -6.72 4.08 -16.56
C VAL A 38 -6.47 4.71 -17.93
N GLY A 39 -7.15 4.16 -18.95
CA GLY A 39 -7.03 4.63 -20.33
C GLY A 39 -5.85 4.06 -21.12
N THR A 40 -5.05 3.18 -20.54
CA THR A 40 -4.06 2.42 -21.30
C THR A 40 -4.67 1.17 -21.96
N PRO A 41 -4.11 0.66 -23.07
CA PRO A 41 -4.59 -0.57 -23.69
C PRO A 41 -4.59 -1.79 -22.77
N GLN A 42 -3.65 -1.83 -21.81
CA GLN A 42 -3.53 -2.89 -20.81
C GLN A 42 -4.79 -2.95 -19.92
N ASN A 43 -5.41 -1.81 -19.63
CA ASN A 43 -6.58 -1.71 -18.77
C ASN A 43 -7.86 -2.31 -19.40
N GLU A 44 -7.86 -2.48 -20.71
CA GLU A 44 -8.97 -3.08 -21.48
C GLU A 44 -8.76 -4.57 -21.77
N ALA A 45 -7.57 -5.11 -21.47
CA ALA A 45 -7.24 -6.51 -21.72
C ALA A 45 -8.03 -7.44 -20.78
N GLN A 46 -8.66 -8.48 -21.31
CA GLN A 46 -9.52 -9.40 -20.54
C GLN A 46 -8.76 -10.16 -19.42
N GLU A 47 -7.47 -10.41 -19.63
CA GLU A 47 -6.61 -11.11 -18.68
C GLU A 47 -6.02 -10.22 -17.60
N CYS A 48 -6.25 -8.89 -17.63
CA CYS A 48 -5.75 -7.98 -16.60
C CYS A 48 -6.60 -8.05 -15.33
N PHE A 49 -5.99 -7.68 -14.20
CA PHE A 49 -6.65 -7.79 -12.89
C PHE A 49 -7.88 -6.88 -12.76
N TRP A 50 -7.87 -5.71 -13.39
CA TRP A 50 -9.01 -4.79 -13.40
C TRP A 50 -10.26 -5.38 -14.03
N GLN A 51 -10.10 -6.27 -15.03
CA GLN A 51 -11.20 -6.93 -15.72
C GLN A 51 -11.62 -8.26 -15.08
N ALA A 52 -10.90 -8.72 -14.04
CA ALA A 52 -11.20 -9.97 -13.37
C ALA A 52 -12.58 -9.94 -12.70
N ASP A 53 -13.28 -11.06 -12.73
CA ASP A 53 -14.48 -11.26 -11.92
C ASP A 53 -14.12 -11.21 -10.43
N ILE A 54 -14.79 -10.31 -9.70
CA ILE A 54 -14.49 -10.06 -8.29
C ILE A 54 -14.78 -11.30 -7.43
N GLU A 55 -15.88 -12.01 -7.69
CA GLU A 55 -16.24 -13.20 -6.91
C GLU A 55 -15.25 -14.34 -7.15
N GLU A 56 -14.82 -14.56 -8.41
CA GLU A 56 -13.79 -15.56 -8.72
C GLU A 56 -12.46 -15.24 -8.05
N ALA A 57 -11.97 -14.01 -8.19
CA ALA A 57 -10.72 -13.59 -7.58
C ALA A 57 -10.78 -13.62 -6.05
N ALA A 58 -11.91 -13.20 -5.47
CA ALA A 58 -12.12 -13.22 -4.03
C ALA A 58 -12.18 -14.65 -3.46
N ASN A 59 -12.79 -15.60 -4.15
CA ASN A 59 -12.79 -17.00 -3.71
C ASN A 59 -11.37 -17.57 -3.70
N ARG A 60 -10.55 -17.31 -4.72
CA ARG A 60 -9.12 -17.74 -4.74
C ARG A 60 -8.34 -17.17 -3.56
N LEU A 61 -8.52 -15.87 -3.26
CA LEU A 61 -7.87 -15.24 -2.11
C LEU A 61 -8.41 -15.78 -0.79
N ALA A 62 -9.73 -16.03 -0.70
CA ALA A 62 -10.37 -16.56 0.52
C ALA A 62 -9.86 -17.96 0.87
N GLU A 63 -9.55 -18.79 -0.11
CA GLU A 63 -8.92 -20.11 0.12
C GLU A 63 -7.54 -19.93 0.80
N ILE A 64 -6.72 -18.99 0.32
CA ILE A 64 -5.41 -18.68 0.92
C ILE A 64 -5.58 -18.14 2.36
N LEU A 65 -6.51 -17.20 2.58
CA LEU A 65 -6.78 -16.66 3.91
C LEU A 65 -7.24 -17.72 4.90
N ALA A 66 -8.05 -18.68 4.45
CA ALA A 66 -8.52 -19.79 5.27
C ALA A 66 -7.39 -20.79 5.57
N GLU A 67 -6.55 -21.11 4.58
CA GLU A 67 -5.37 -21.98 4.75
C GLU A 67 -4.39 -21.42 5.76
N GLU A 68 -4.10 -20.11 5.68
CA GLU A 68 -3.20 -19.41 6.59
C GLU A 68 -3.83 -19.05 7.95
N HIS A 69 -5.12 -19.32 8.15
CA HIS A 69 -5.87 -18.88 9.34
C HIS A 69 -5.65 -17.38 9.63
N ALA A 70 -5.74 -16.55 8.60
CA ALA A 70 -5.36 -15.15 8.66
C ALA A 70 -6.19 -14.35 9.67
N ASP A 71 -5.55 -13.86 10.74
CA ASP A 71 -6.17 -13.00 11.77
C ASP A 71 -6.39 -11.58 11.29
N VAL A 72 -5.54 -11.11 10.40
CA VAL A 72 -5.52 -9.75 9.86
C VAL A 72 -5.31 -9.79 8.37
N LEU A 73 -6.10 -9.02 7.63
CA LEU A 73 -5.87 -8.71 6.23
C LEU A 73 -5.65 -7.21 6.06
N THR A 74 -4.62 -6.80 5.35
CA THR A 74 -4.45 -5.45 4.87
C THR A 74 -4.71 -5.38 3.37
N VAL A 75 -5.44 -4.36 2.93
CA VAL A 75 -5.72 -4.05 1.52
C VAL A 75 -5.43 -2.58 1.27
N TYR A 76 -5.48 -2.10 0.03
CA TYR A 76 -5.52 -0.66 -0.23
C TYR A 76 -6.85 -0.04 0.21
N ASP A 77 -6.87 1.28 0.41
CA ASP A 77 -8.13 2.01 0.57
C ASP A 77 -8.98 1.95 -0.72
N GLU A 78 -10.24 2.38 -0.64
CA GLU A 78 -11.19 2.31 -1.74
C GLU A 78 -10.75 3.06 -3.02
N ASN A 79 -9.85 4.04 -2.86
CA ASN A 79 -9.29 4.83 -3.95
C ASN A 79 -8.00 4.21 -4.52
N GLY A 80 -7.51 3.10 -3.95
CA GLY A 80 -6.26 2.46 -4.36
C GLY A 80 -5.02 3.34 -4.15
N GLY A 81 -5.04 4.16 -3.09
CA GLY A 81 -3.99 5.12 -2.78
C GLY A 81 -3.94 6.27 -3.77
N TYR A 82 -3.19 6.13 -4.86
CA TYR A 82 -3.08 7.14 -5.92
C TYR A 82 -3.96 6.85 -7.16
N GLY A 83 -4.87 5.90 -7.07
CA GLY A 83 -5.87 5.62 -8.12
C GLY A 83 -5.46 4.58 -9.15
N HIS A 84 -4.45 3.73 -8.87
CA HIS A 84 -4.11 2.64 -9.78
C HIS A 84 -5.24 1.61 -9.84
N PRO A 85 -5.70 1.16 -11.04
CA PRO A 85 -6.78 0.18 -11.17
C PRO A 85 -6.56 -1.09 -10.35
N ASP A 86 -5.35 -1.65 -10.38
CA ASP A 86 -5.05 -2.86 -9.61
C ASP A 86 -5.12 -2.64 -8.09
N HIS A 87 -4.77 -1.45 -7.58
CA HIS A 87 -4.90 -1.16 -6.16
C HIS A 87 -6.36 -1.07 -5.73
N ILE A 88 -7.21 -0.45 -6.58
CA ILE A 88 -8.66 -0.42 -6.35
C ILE A 88 -9.23 -1.85 -6.41
N GLN A 89 -8.75 -2.67 -7.34
CA GLN A 89 -9.20 -4.06 -7.44
C GLN A 89 -8.73 -4.91 -6.26
N VAL A 90 -7.51 -4.68 -5.72
CA VAL A 90 -7.05 -5.29 -4.46
C VAL A 90 -8.00 -4.96 -3.31
N HIS A 91 -8.47 -3.71 -3.22
CA HIS A 91 -9.48 -3.33 -2.23
C HIS A 91 -10.76 -4.16 -2.39
N ARG A 92 -11.34 -4.17 -3.60
CA ARG A 92 -12.63 -4.85 -3.88
C ARG A 92 -12.55 -6.35 -3.64
N VAL A 93 -11.53 -6.99 -4.19
CA VAL A 93 -11.30 -8.43 -4.08
C VAL A 93 -10.94 -8.82 -2.66
N GLY A 94 -10.04 -8.08 -2.00
CA GLY A 94 -9.60 -8.38 -0.66
C GLY A 94 -10.70 -8.23 0.39
N VAL A 95 -11.51 -7.16 0.31
CA VAL A 95 -12.67 -6.98 1.19
C VAL A 95 -13.65 -8.15 1.03
N ARG A 96 -13.95 -8.52 -0.22
CA ARG A 96 -14.86 -9.62 -0.49
C ARG A 96 -14.30 -10.98 -0.03
N ALA A 97 -13.02 -11.22 -0.24
CA ALA A 97 -12.34 -12.43 0.24
C ALA A 97 -12.37 -12.55 1.76
N ALA A 98 -12.15 -11.44 2.47
CA ALA A 98 -12.22 -11.42 3.94
C ALA A 98 -13.62 -11.75 4.46
N GLU A 99 -14.69 -11.30 3.78
CA GLU A 99 -16.07 -11.69 4.11
C GLU A 99 -16.30 -13.20 3.95
N ILE A 100 -15.82 -13.78 2.83
CA ILE A 100 -15.93 -15.21 2.55
C ILE A 100 -15.15 -16.03 3.57
N ALA A 101 -13.87 -15.68 3.82
CA ALA A 101 -13.00 -16.36 4.77
C ALA A 101 -13.34 -16.07 6.25
N LYS A 102 -14.17 -15.05 6.52
CA LYS A 102 -14.49 -14.54 7.85
C LYS A 102 -13.24 -14.07 8.61
N THR A 103 -12.32 -13.39 7.88
CA THR A 103 -11.12 -12.84 8.50
C THR A 103 -11.49 -11.82 9.58
N PRO A 104 -11.00 -11.96 10.82
CA PRO A 104 -11.50 -11.19 11.97
C PRO A 104 -11.25 -9.69 11.88
N ARG A 105 -10.15 -9.29 11.23
CA ARG A 105 -9.74 -7.90 11.13
C ARG A 105 -9.28 -7.56 9.71
N VAL A 106 -9.86 -6.50 9.17
CA VAL A 106 -9.50 -5.98 7.84
C VAL A 106 -9.16 -4.51 7.97
N TYR A 107 -8.03 -4.12 7.41
CA TYR A 107 -7.53 -2.75 7.43
C TYR A 107 -7.21 -2.27 6.02
N GLU A 108 -7.63 -1.07 5.71
CA GLU A 108 -7.34 -0.38 4.47
C GLU A 108 -6.10 0.50 4.67
N ALA A 109 -5.00 0.13 4.04
CA ALA A 109 -3.79 0.96 4.04
C ALA A 109 -4.05 2.24 3.25
N THR A 110 -3.76 3.38 3.86
CA THR A 110 -3.99 4.69 3.26
C THR A 110 -2.81 5.63 3.51
N MET A 111 -2.85 6.79 2.89
CA MET A 111 -1.90 7.88 3.15
C MET A 111 -2.57 8.94 4.01
N ASN A 112 -1.89 9.43 5.03
CA ASN A 112 -2.38 10.55 5.84
C ASN A 112 -2.19 11.86 5.07
N ARG A 113 -3.28 12.39 4.51
CA ARG A 113 -3.29 13.63 3.74
C ARG A 113 -2.72 14.81 4.51
N ASP A 114 -3.09 14.95 5.76
CA ASP A 114 -2.65 16.08 6.59
C ASP A 114 -1.17 15.96 6.96
N ALA A 115 -0.65 14.74 7.15
CA ALA A 115 0.77 14.52 7.35
C ALA A 115 1.58 14.84 6.08
N ILE A 116 1.10 14.46 4.90
CA ILE A 116 1.74 14.80 3.61
C ILE A 116 1.77 16.31 3.42
N LYS A 117 0.67 17.00 3.69
CA LYS A 117 0.61 18.48 3.62
C LYS A 117 1.60 19.12 4.57
N ARG A 118 1.64 18.71 5.82
CA ARG A 118 2.61 19.22 6.82
C ARG A 118 4.04 18.98 6.36
N PHE A 119 4.36 17.78 5.87
CA PHE A 119 5.68 17.46 5.36
C PHE A 119 6.05 18.35 4.17
N ALA A 120 5.16 18.49 3.17
CA ALA A 120 5.39 19.33 2.01
C ALA A 120 5.68 20.79 2.40
N ILE A 121 4.89 21.37 3.32
CA ILE A 121 5.10 22.74 3.83
C ILE A 121 6.47 22.85 4.51
N THR A 122 6.83 21.89 5.37
CA THR A 122 8.07 21.96 6.16
C THR A 122 9.33 21.81 5.30
N HIS A 123 9.30 20.93 4.29
CA HIS A 123 10.49 20.57 3.54
C HIS A 123 10.57 21.20 2.13
N GLN A 124 9.57 21.97 1.72
CA GLN A 124 9.52 22.55 0.36
C GLN A 124 10.74 23.44 0.07
N ALA A 125 11.17 24.25 1.01
CA ALA A 125 12.33 25.14 0.85
C ALA A 125 13.64 24.33 0.69
N GLU A 126 13.84 23.34 1.56
CA GLU A 126 15.03 22.48 1.54
C GLU A 126 15.09 21.61 0.26
N ALA A 127 13.96 21.06 -0.18
CA ALA A 127 13.89 20.30 -1.42
C ALA A 127 14.25 21.17 -2.62
N ARG A 128 13.72 22.39 -2.67
CA ARG A 128 14.06 23.37 -3.74
C ARG A 128 15.54 23.74 -3.76
N ASP A 129 16.14 23.99 -2.60
CA ASP A 129 17.56 24.33 -2.46
C ASP A 129 18.48 23.17 -2.91
N ARG A 130 18.02 21.94 -2.74
CA ARG A 130 18.72 20.71 -3.14
C ARG A 130 18.41 20.27 -4.57
N GLY A 131 17.53 20.97 -5.29
CA GLY A 131 17.11 20.59 -6.64
C GLY A 131 16.32 19.26 -6.67
N ILE A 132 15.69 18.89 -5.57
CA ILE A 132 14.82 17.71 -5.48
C ILE A 132 13.42 18.12 -5.94
N GLU A 133 12.98 17.54 -7.05
CA GLU A 133 11.59 17.70 -7.47
C GLU A 133 10.67 17.02 -6.46
N THR A 134 9.80 17.82 -5.84
CA THR A 134 8.76 17.28 -4.97
C THR A 134 7.53 16.96 -5.82
N PRO A 135 6.81 15.88 -5.53
CA PRO A 135 5.60 15.52 -6.28
C PRO A 135 4.44 16.53 -6.07
N PHE A 136 4.62 17.51 -5.19
CA PHE A 136 3.60 18.49 -4.85
C PHE A 136 4.18 19.91 -4.88
N GLU A 137 3.85 20.68 -5.90
CA GLU A 137 4.24 22.08 -5.99
C GLU A 137 3.46 22.95 -5.00
N ASN A 138 2.17 22.66 -4.82
CA ASN A 138 1.28 23.35 -3.90
C ASN A 138 0.67 22.38 -2.88
N PRO A 139 1.03 22.46 -1.59
CA PRO A 139 0.48 21.60 -0.55
C PRO A 139 -1.05 21.65 -0.42
N GLU A 140 -1.68 22.78 -0.73
CA GLU A 140 -3.14 22.90 -0.65
C GLU A 140 -3.87 22.08 -1.72
N GLU A 141 -3.22 21.77 -2.82
CA GLU A 141 -3.78 20.94 -3.92
C GLU A 141 -3.66 19.46 -3.66
N ILE A 142 -3.04 19.04 -2.55
CA ILE A 142 -2.94 17.64 -2.17
C ILE A 142 -4.32 17.11 -1.78
N THR A 143 -4.92 16.30 -2.63
CA THR A 143 -6.21 15.65 -2.41
C THR A 143 -6.09 14.15 -2.17
N MET A 144 -4.93 13.55 -2.48
CA MET A 144 -4.69 12.13 -2.28
C MET A 144 -4.66 11.75 -0.79
N GLY A 145 -5.01 10.51 -0.52
CA GLY A 145 -5.05 9.96 0.85
C GLY A 145 -6.29 10.40 1.64
N THR A 146 -6.29 10.04 2.89
CA THR A 146 -7.40 10.19 3.84
C THR A 146 -7.12 11.32 4.82
N PRO A 147 -8.13 12.15 5.17
CA PRO A 147 -7.99 13.11 6.28
C PRO A 147 -7.58 12.41 7.57
N GLU A 148 -6.72 13.03 8.35
CA GLU A 148 -6.23 12.43 9.61
C GLU A 148 -7.35 12.07 10.59
N ALA A 149 -8.46 12.80 10.55
CA ALA A 149 -9.63 12.55 11.39
C ALA A 149 -10.32 11.20 11.09
N ASP A 150 -10.22 10.72 9.86
CA ASP A 150 -10.86 9.47 9.40
C ASP A 150 -9.95 8.25 9.52
N ILE A 151 -8.68 8.45 9.89
CA ILE A 151 -7.71 7.36 10.13
C ILE A 151 -7.97 6.74 11.49
N THR A 152 -8.20 5.44 11.53
CA THR A 152 -8.50 4.71 12.76
C THR A 152 -7.28 4.13 13.45
N THR A 153 -6.23 3.85 12.67
CA THR A 153 -5.05 3.11 13.14
C THR A 153 -3.78 3.75 12.61
N THR A 154 -2.81 3.97 13.51
CA THR A 154 -1.49 4.49 13.16
C THR A 154 -0.43 3.61 13.77
N VAL A 155 0.39 2.97 12.94
CA VAL A 155 1.46 2.07 13.38
C VAL A 155 2.81 2.78 13.25
N ASP A 156 3.57 2.85 14.35
CA ASP A 156 4.93 3.37 14.34
C ASP A 156 5.90 2.30 13.82
N VAL A 157 6.51 2.57 12.68
CA VAL A 157 7.46 1.66 12.02
C VAL A 157 8.86 2.28 11.88
N ARG A 158 9.17 3.32 12.68
CA ARG A 158 10.46 4.03 12.61
C ARG A 158 11.67 3.14 12.84
N ASP A 159 11.53 2.10 13.65
CA ASP A 159 12.60 1.13 13.90
C ASP A 159 12.83 0.19 12.70
N PHE A 160 11.91 0.14 11.76
CA PHE A 160 11.94 -0.73 10.57
C PHE A 160 12.20 0.03 9.26
N VAL A 161 12.46 1.32 9.33
CA VAL A 161 12.61 2.18 8.14
C VAL A 161 13.75 1.73 7.23
N ASP A 162 14.86 1.27 7.80
CA ASP A 162 16.01 0.81 7.01
C ASP A 162 15.67 -0.47 6.23
N ILE A 163 14.95 -1.40 6.85
CA ILE A 163 14.47 -2.63 6.20
C ILE A 163 13.43 -2.29 5.12
N LYS A 164 12.50 -1.39 5.43
CA LYS A 164 11.48 -0.90 4.49
C LYS A 164 12.11 -0.30 3.23
N ARG A 165 13.11 0.58 3.43
CA ARG A 165 13.84 1.21 2.32
C ARG A 165 14.66 0.19 1.51
N ALA A 166 15.29 -0.78 2.18
CA ALA A 166 16.02 -1.85 1.52
C ALA A 166 15.09 -2.77 0.70
N ALA A 167 13.90 -3.08 1.20
CA ALA A 167 12.88 -3.84 0.47
C ALA A 167 12.38 -3.06 -0.77
N LEU A 168 12.15 -1.76 -0.62
CA LEU A 168 11.74 -0.90 -1.73
C LEU A 168 12.80 -0.88 -2.85
N ALA A 169 14.08 -0.84 -2.50
CA ALA A 169 15.18 -0.84 -3.46
C ALA A 169 15.31 -2.14 -4.27
N GLU A 170 14.72 -3.25 -3.79
CA GLU A 170 14.70 -4.52 -4.56
C GLU A 170 13.79 -4.42 -5.80
N HIS A 171 12.84 -3.48 -5.83
CA HIS A 171 11.93 -3.25 -6.97
C HIS A 171 12.55 -2.35 -8.05
N ALA A 172 13.79 -2.65 -8.46
CA ALA A 172 14.59 -1.79 -9.35
C ALA A 172 13.97 -1.56 -10.75
N SER A 173 13.05 -2.42 -11.20
CA SER A 173 12.31 -2.20 -12.45
C SER A 173 11.22 -1.12 -12.34
N GLN A 174 10.83 -0.75 -11.11
CA GLN A 174 9.76 0.20 -10.82
C GLN A 174 10.26 1.43 -10.07
N VAL A 175 11.30 1.25 -9.23
CA VAL A 175 11.88 2.29 -8.38
C VAL A 175 13.38 2.33 -8.67
N ASP A 176 13.81 3.23 -9.55
CA ASP A 176 15.23 3.39 -9.83
C ASP A 176 15.96 4.16 -8.71
N GLY A 177 17.29 4.15 -8.72
CA GLY A 177 18.11 4.78 -7.69
C GLY A 177 17.96 6.31 -7.61
N ASN A 178 17.39 6.95 -8.63
CA ASN A 178 17.11 8.38 -8.70
C ASN A 178 15.67 8.71 -8.31
N SER A 179 14.84 7.70 -8.03
CA SER A 179 13.47 7.94 -7.59
C SER A 179 13.45 8.75 -6.30
N PHE A 180 12.46 9.60 -6.14
CA PHE A 180 12.23 10.38 -4.92
C PHE A 180 12.42 9.55 -3.66
N PHE A 181 11.86 8.34 -3.62
CA PHE A 181 11.89 7.46 -2.45
C PHE A 181 13.31 7.02 -2.03
N LEU A 182 14.22 6.83 -2.99
CA LEU A 182 15.59 6.37 -2.73
C LEU A 182 16.60 7.51 -2.73
N ALA A 183 16.27 8.66 -3.34
CA ALA A 183 17.14 9.82 -3.41
C ALA A 183 17.13 10.66 -2.13
N ILE A 184 16.04 10.66 -1.36
CA ILE A 184 15.94 11.46 -0.13
C ILE A 184 16.84 10.88 0.98
N PRO A 185 17.42 11.73 1.87
CA PRO A 185 18.15 11.30 3.04
C PRO A 185 17.33 10.36 3.93
N VAL A 186 18.00 9.45 4.64
CA VAL A 186 17.31 8.45 5.48
C VAL A 186 16.51 9.08 6.61
N GLU A 187 16.94 10.22 7.13
CA GLU A 187 16.24 10.97 8.15
C GLU A 187 14.91 11.49 7.62
N ILE A 188 14.91 12.07 6.42
CA ILE A 188 13.69 12.54 5.74
C ILE A 188 12.78 11.36 5.38
N PHE A 189 13.37 10.25 4.93
CA PHE A 189 12.62 9.01 4.67
C PHE A 189 11.94 8.50 5.95
N ARG A 190 12.64 8.56 7.10
CA ARG A 190 12.09 8.15 8.41
C ARG A 190 10.92 9.04 8.84
N ASP A 191 11.02 10.34 8.62
CA ASP A 191 9.95 11.28 8.97
C ASP A 191 8.72 11.06 8.09
N LEU A 192 8.91 10.76 6.81
CA LEU A 192 7.82 10.58 5.84
C LEU A 192 7.19 9.17 5.90
N PHE A 193 7.99 8.13 6.11
CA PHE A 193 7.58 6.73 6.00
C PHE A 193 7.71 5.93 7.30
N GLY A 194 8.01 6.59 8.41
CA GLY A 194 8.16 5.97 9.72
C GLY A 194 6.84 5.71 10.44
N GLN A 195 5.72 6.10 9.84
CA GLN A 195 4.37 5.76 10.29
C GLN A 195 3.59 5.14 9.13
N GLU A 196 2.75 4.17 9.45
CA GLU A 196 1.79 3.59 8.51
C GLU A 196 0.38 3.83 9.03
N TRP A 197 -0.52 4.19 8.12
CA TRP A 197 -1.88 4.59 8.45
C TRP A 197 -2.90 3.67 7.82
N PHE A 198 -3.92 3.36 8.62
CA PHE A 198 -4.96 2.44 8.19
C PHE A 198 -6.34 2.93 8.63
N ILE A 199 -7.34 2.49 7.87
CA ILE A 199 -8.75 2.59 8.21
C ILE A 199 -9.23 1.17 8.52
N ARG A 200 -9.68 0.94 9.76
CA ARG A 200 -10.28 -0.34 10.13
C ARG A 200 -11.66 -0.49 9.51
N ARG A 201 -11.91 -1.61 8.88
CA ARG A 201 -13.26 -1.99 8.47
C ARG A 201 -14.05 -2.54 9.67
N GLY A 202 -15.24 -2.02 9.87
CA GLY A 202 -16.08 -2.36 11.02
C GLY A 202 -15.84 -1.46 12.23
N PRO A 203 -16.42 -1.79 13.38
CA PRO A 203 -16.36 -0.93 14.56
C PRO A 203 -14.93 -0.86 15.13
N SER A 204 -14.48 0.36 15.42
CA SER A 204 -13.26 0.56 16.20
C SER A 204 -13.43 0.08 17.63
N PRO A 205 -12.37 -0.43 18.27
CA PRO A 205 -12.41 -0.72 19.70
C PRO A 205 -12.73 0.55 20.49
N LEU A 206 -13.42 0.40 21.63
CA LEU A 206 -13.73 1.53 22.48
C LEU A 206 -12.57 1.80 23.45
N GLY A 207 -12.21 3.05 23.60
CA GLY A 207 -11.30 3.52 24.63
C GLY A 207 -11.92 3.45 26.04
N GLN A 208 -11.12 3.80 27.05
CA GLN A 208 -11.58 3.83 28.45
C GLN A 208 -12.70 4.85 28.69
N ASP A 209 -12.81 5.84 27.83
CA ASP A 209 -13.85 6.87 27.83
C ASP A 209 -15.12 6.46 27.08
N GLY A 210 -15.14 5.24 26.51
CA GLY A 210 -16.27 4.71 25.73
C GLY A 210 -16.37 5.29 24.31
N GLN A 211 -15.38 6.07 23.86
CA GLN A 211 -15.30 6.59 22.49
C GLN A 211 -14.46 5.66 21.62
N PRO A 212 -14.63 5.67 20.29
CA PRO A 212 -13.75 4.95 19.38
C PRO A 212 -12.29 5.34 19.61
N ALA A 213 -11.46 4.33 19.97
CA ALA A 213 -10.03 4.55 20.18
C ALA A 213 -9.27 4.44 18.88
N ARG A 214 -8.25 5.31 18.71
CA ARG A 214 -7.26 5.14 17.65
C ARG A 214 -6.33 3.99 18.03
N GLU A 215 -6.21 3.02 17.14
CA GLU A 215 -5.34 1.85 17.34
C GLU A 215 -3.88 2.18 17.00
N THR A 216 -2.95 1.52 17.65
CA THR A 216 -1.51 1.60 17.38
C THR A 216 -0.92 0.28 16.88
N SER A 217 -1.75 -0.73 16.73
CA SER A 217 -1.41 -2.08 16.27
C SER A 217 -2.57 -2.67 15.48
N LEU A 218 -2.27 -3.47 14.46
CA LEU A 218 -3.27 -4.23 13.69
C LEU A 218 -3.73 -5.51 14.42
N PHE A 219 -2.99 -5.93 15.43
CA PHE A 219 -3.24 -7.18 16.17
C PHE A 219 -4.04 -7.01 17.47
N GLY A 220 -4.49 -5.80 17.72
CA GLY A 220 -5.18 -5.42 18.96
C GLY A 220 -4.22 -4.89 20.03
N PRO A 221 -4.73 -4.51 21.20
CA PRO A 221 -3.94 -3.98 22.30
C PRO A 221 -3.01 -5.02 22.88
#